data_61be6f7af63fa5ea3b9bca36b41c8fb4
#
_entry.id   61be6f7af63fa5ea3b9bca36b41c8fb4
#
_cell.length_a   1.000
_cell.length_b   1.000
_cell.length_c   1.000
_cell.angle_alpha   90.00
_cell.angle_beta   90.00
_cell.angle_gamma   90.00
#
_symmetry.space_group_name_H-M   'P 1'
#
loop_
_entity.id
_entity.type
_entity.pdbx_description
1 polymer ?
#
loop_
_entity_poly.entity_id
_entity_poly.type
_entity_poly.pdbx_seq_one_letter_code
_entity_poly.pdbx_strand_id
1 'polypeptide(L)'
;FNKKTNTVDISNDMDYLLIQELDYKSKLLEMNKPIDPKKVIHSNNYLSLAVKKESVTSGKLSEEIIQQYYEILRNPNKKYEKKPQARALYHVAEERLGQPDIKVIDKIEKFILANKEDIWKGINLEKKNYVKLFFVYQEEEKTKEIYKIESERYLIPNIYNNNNFNMEFEKGIVGLPNDNMGMNSKKPYLENKTRKVKVPYLL
;
A
#
# COMPACT_ATOMS: atom_id res chain seq x y z
N PHE A 1 17.72 10.31 -4.32
CA PHE A 1 18.94 9.57 -4.67
C PHE A 1 19.52 10.07 -5.99
N ASN A 2 20.74 10.56 -5.93
CA ASN A 2 21.43 11.06 -7.10
C ASN A 2 22.25 9.93 -7.76
N LYS A 3 21.81 9.48 -8.94
CA LYS A 3 22.47 8.40 -9.68
C LYS A 3 23.89 8.72 -10.16
N LYS A 4 24.21 10.01 -10.36
CA LYS A 4 25.55 10.40 -10.87
C LYS A 4 26.60 10.36 -9.77
N THR A 5 26.21 10.72 -8.57
CA THR A 5 27.10 10.79 -7.39
C THR A 5 26.95 9.56 -6.48
N ASN A 6 25.96 8.74 -6.71
CA ASN A 6 25.58 7.60 -5.86
C ASN A 6 25.31 8.00 -4.40
N THR A 7 24.75 9.19 -4.19
CA THR A 7 24.49 9.77 -2.86
C THR A 7 23.01 10.04 -2.65
N VAL A 8 22.61 10.09 -1.39
CA VAL A 8 21.31 10.63 -1.00
C VAL A 8 21.49 12.12 -0.74
N ASP A 9 20.97 12.93 -1.63
CA ASP A 9 20.97 14.39 -1.44
C ASP A 9 19.84 14.77 -0.47
N ILE A 10 20.18 15.54 0.54
CA ILE A 10 19.19 16.12 1.46
C ILE A 10 18.73 17.43 0.84
N SER A 11 17.49 17.49 0.41
CA SER A 11 16.83 18.72 -0.02
C SER A 11 15.92 19.22 1.08
N ASN A 12 16.00 20.51 1.38
CA ASN A 12 15.04 21.19 2.24
C ASN A 12 13.80 21.65 1.46
N ASP A 13 13.82 21.47 0.14
CA ASP A 13 12.79 21.92 -0.79
C ASP A 13 11.87 20.73 -1.11
N MET A 14 11.13 20.26 -0.10
CA MET A 14 10.20 19.15 -0.26
C MET A 14 8.76 19.68 -0.33
N ASP A 15 8.02 19.24 -1.33
CA ASP A 15 6.56 19.39 -1.36
C ASP A 15 5.93 18.43 -0.35
N TYR A 16 5.72 18.91 0.86
CA TYR A 16 5.09 18.14 1.93
C TYR A 16 3.64 17.73 1.61
N LEU A 17 2.91 18.52 0.84
CA LEU A 17 1.54 18.21 0.48
C LEU A 17 1.49 17.03 -0.48
N LEU A 18 2.36 17.04 -1.48
CA LEU A 18 2.50 15.90 -2.39
C LEU A 18 2.87 14.63 -1.61
N ILE A 19 3.89 14.70 -0.74
CA ILE A 19 4.32 13.53 0.04
C ILE A 19 3.20 13.00 0.94
N GLN A 20 2.43 13.86 1.58
CA GLN A 20 1.28 13.44 2.39
C GLN A 20 0.23 12.71 1.55
N GLU A 21 -0.05 13.19 0.35
CA GLU A 21 -0.99 12.54 -0.57
C GLU A 21 -0.48 11.16 -1.01
N LEU A 22 0.79 11.07 -1.41
CA LEU A 22 1.41 9.80 -1.81
C LEU A 22 1.45 8.80 -0.65
N ASP A 23 1.77 9.25 0.56
CA ASP A 23 1.74 8.42 1.76
C ASP A 23 0.33 7.89 2.05
N TYR A 24 -0.67 8.75 1.97
CA TYR A 24 -2.06 8.34 2.16
C TYR A 24 -2.50 7.28 1.16
N LYS A 25 -2.17 7.45 -0.12
CA LYS A 25 -2.54 6.53 -1.21
C LYS A 25 -1.71 5.25 -1.28
N SER A 26 -0.64 5.13 -0.52
CA SER A 26 0.24 3.96 -0.53
C SER A 26 0.27 3.18 0.78
N LYS A 27 -0.34 3.70 1.85
CA LYS A 27 -0.38 3.03 3.16
C LYS A 27 -1.23 1.76 3.17
N LEU A 28 -0.92 0.87 4.09
CA LEU A 28 -1.76 -0.29 4.36
C LEU A 28 -3.14 0.12 4.87
N LEU A 29 -4.15 -0.59 4.43
CA LEU A 29 -5.52 -0.49 4.99
C LEU A 29 -5.57 -1.05 6.40
N GLU A 30 -4.86 -2.14 6.62
CA GLU A 30 -4.77 -2.82 7.90
C GLU A 30 -3.39 -3.46 8.05
N MET A 31 -2.77 -3.28 9.21
CA MET A 31 -1.42 -3.82 9.50
C MET A 31 -1.34 -5.35 9.42
N ASN A 32 -2.46 -6.05 9.55
CA ASN A 32 -2.52 -7.51 9.47
C ASN A 32 -2.66 -8.04 8.03
N LYS A 33 -2.88 -7.17 7.07
CA LYS A 33 -3.12 -7.55 5.66
C LYS A 33 -2.19 -6.82 4.68
N PRO A 34 -0.88 -6.81 4.93
CA PRO A 34 0.08 -6.25 3.97
C PRO A 34 0.11 -7.08 2.69
N ILE A 35 0.65 -6.51 1.63
CA ILE A 35 0.93 -7.24 0.39
C ILE A 35 2.03 -8.26 0.63
N ASP A 36 3.09 -7.86 1.31
CA ASP A 36 4.17 -8.74 1.72
C ASP A 36 3.69 -9.81 2.73
N PRO A 37 3.82 -11.11 2.40
CA PRO A 37 3.40 -12.21 3.28
C PRO A 37 4.09 -12.25 4.63
N LYS A 38 5.32 -11.72 4.72
CA LYS A 38 6.11 -11.67 5.96
C LYS A 38 5.83 -10.45 6.83
N LYS A 39 5.00 -9.53 6.33
CA LYS A 39 4.58 -8.30 7.05
C LYS A 39 5.74 -7.37 7.42
N VAL A 40 6.75 -7.32 6.59
CA VAL A 40 7.92 -6.43 6.74
C VAL A 40 7.71 -5.13 5.99
N ILE A 41 7.13 -5.20 4.78
CA ILE A 41 6.83 -4.06 3.92
C ILE A 41 5.41 -3.60 4.19
N HIS A 42 5.24 -2.31 4.47
CA HIS A 42 3.99 -1.70 4.93
C HIS A 42 3.41 -0.71 3.92
N SER A 43 3.59 -0.98 2.64
CA SER A 43 3.00 -0.21 1.53
C SER A 43 2.13 -1.09 0.65
N ASN A 44 1.21 -0.47 -0.09
CA ASN A 44 0.26 -1.10 -1.02
C ASN A 44 0.42 -0.62 -2.45
N ASN A 45 1.54 -0.01 -2.80
CA ASN A 45 1.72 0.63 -4.09
C ASN A 45 3.10 0.31 -4.62
N TYR A 46 3.23 -0.09 -5.87
CA TYR A 46 4.54 -0.42 -6.43
C TYR A 46 5.48 0.80 -6.55
N LEU A 47 4.92 2.02 -6.53
CA LEU A 47 5.69 3.26 -6.51
C LEU A 47 6.16 3.64 -5.08
N SER A 48 5.88 2.82 -4.07
CA SER A 48 6.29 3.10 -2.70
C SER A 48 6.86 1.87 -2.00
N LEU A 49 7.81 2.12 -1.11
CA LEU A 49 8.32 1.12 -0.18
C LEU A 49 8.35 1.71 1.21
N ALA A 50 7.53 1.20 2.11
CA ALA A 50 7.46 1.62 3.50
C ALA A 50 7.89 0.47 4.42
N VAL A 51 8.94 0.67 5.20
CA VAL A 51 9.47 -0.35 6.11
C VAL A 51 9.83 0.26 7.45
N LYS A 52 9.76 -0.52 8.52
CA LYS A 52 10.30 -0.10 9.82
C LYS A 52 11.82 -0.04 9.74
N LYS A 53 12.43 1.01 10.27
CA LYS A 53 13.88 1.14 10.37
C LYS A 53 14.53 -0.06 11.08
N GLU A 54 13.87 -0.59 12.12
CA GLU A 54 14.29 -1.81 12.81
C GLU A 54 14.32 -3.03 11.86
N SER A 55 13.44 -3.12 10.89
CA SER A 55 13.45 -4.24 9.94
C SER A 55 14.64 -4.17 8.98
N VAL A 56 15.13 -2.96 8.69
CA VAL A 56 16.36 -2.75 7.91
C VAL A 56 17.58 -3.14 8.75
N THR A 57 17.70 -2.61 9.96
CA THR A 57 18.89 -2.83 10.83
C THR A 57 19.01 -4.26 11.36
N SER A 58 17.90 -4.98 11.52
CA SER A 58 17.87 -6.38 11.96
C SER A 58 18.01 -7.39 10.83
N GLY A 59 18.15 -6.95 9.57
CA GLY A 59 18.23 -7.83 8.40
C GLY A 59 16.91 -8.52 8.03
N LYS A 60 15.78 -8.13 8.64
CA LYS A 60 14.46 -8.69 8.30
C LYS A 60 14.01 -8.32 6.87
N LEU A 61 14.46 -7.17 6.37
CA LEU A 61 14.22 -6.77 5.00
C LEU A 61 15.24 -7.43 4.07
N SER A 62 15.04 -8.68 3.74
CA SER A 62 15.89 -9.42 2.80
C SER A 62 15.50 -9.14 1.34
N GLU A 63 16.36 -9.53 0.41
CA GLU A 63 16.10 -9.43 -1.03
C GLU A 63 14.88 -10.25 -1.43
N GLU A 64 14.74 -11.46 -0.87
CA GLU A 64 13.60 -12.34 -1.14
C GLU A 64 12.27 -11.70 -0.72
N ILE A 65 12.23 -10.94 0.36
CA ILE A 65 11.04 -10.23 0.81
C ILE A 65 10.69 -9.10 -0.17
N ILE A 66 11.68 -8.36 -0.65
CA ILE A 66 11.48 -7.33 -1.67
C ILE A 66 10.96 -7.96 -2.96
N GLN A 67 11.57 -9.04 -3.43
CA GLN A 67 11.14 -9.78 -4.61
C GLN A 67 9.71 -10.32 -4.48
N GLN A 68 9.38 -10.95 -3.35
CA GLN A 68 8.02 -11.44 -3.07
C GLN A 68 6.98 -10.32 -3.07
N TYR A 69 7.32 -9.16 -2.53
CA TYR A 69 6.46 -7.98 -2.55
C TYR A 69 6.16 -7.54 -3.98
N TYR A 70 7.17 -7.37 -4.80
CA TYR A 70 7.01 -6.94 -6.19
C TYR A 70 6.37 -8.01 -7.07
N GLU A 71 6.60 -9.28 -6.78
CA GLU A 71 5.92 -10.40 -7.48
C GLU A 71 4.40 -10.36 -7.32
N ILE A 72 3.92 -10.05 -6.12
CA ILE A 72 2.48 -9.89 -5.87
C ILE A 72 1.94 -8.63 -6.55
N LEU A 73 2.72 -7.56 -6.59
CA LEU A 73 2.32 -6.32 -7.27
C LEU A 73 2.24 -6.48 -8.80
N ARG A 74 3.09 -7.35 -9.39
CA ARG A 74 2.96 -7.74 -10.80
C ARG A 74 1.71 -8.56 -11.08
N ASN A 75 1.34 -9.39 -10.13
CA ASN A 75 0.18 -10.28 -10.26
C ASN A 75 -0.68 -10.24 -8.98
N PRO A 76 -1.52 -9.21 -8.83
CA PRO A 76 -2.37 -9.05 -7.66
C PRO A 76 -3.36 -10.21 -7.44
N ASN A 77 -3.68 -10.98 -8.48
CA ASN A 77 -4.52 -12.17 -8.37
C ASN A 77 -3.95 -13.19 -7.37
N LYS A 78 -2.63 -13.31 -7.26
CA LYS A 78 -1.98 -14.18 -6.26
C LYS A 78 -2.37 -13.84 -4.83
N LYS A 79 -2.57 -12.55 -4.53
CA LYS A 79 -3.01 -12.11 -3.20
C LYS A 79 -4.40 -12.61 -2.84
N TYR A 80 -5.27 -12.70 -3.84
CA TYR A 80 -6.68 -13.03 -3.65
C TYR A 80 -7.03 -14.48 -4.01
N GLU A 81 -6.06 -15.28 -4.45
CA GLU A 81 -6.25 -16.65 -4.94
C GLU A 81 -7.07 -17.53 -3.98
N LYS A 82 -6.77 -17.44 -2.68
CA LYS A 82 -7.43 -18.23 -1.63
C LYS A 82 -8.73 -17.62 -1.10
N LYS A 83 -9.20 -16.53 -1.71
CA LYS A 83 -10.37 -15.77 -1.24
C LYS A 83 -11.31 -15.49 -2.42
N PRO A 84 -12.24 -16.41 -2.76
CA PRO A 84 -13.06 -16.30 -3.97
C PRO A 84 -13.79 -14.97 -4.12
N GLN A 85 -14.38 -14.45 -3.04
CA GLN A 85 -15.11 -13.17 -3.07
C GLN A 85 -14.17 -11.98 -3.36
N ALA A 86 -13.02 -11.92 -2.68
CA ALA A 86 -12.04 -10.87 -2.93
C ALA A 86 -11.45 -10.96 -4.35
N ARG A 87 -11.30 -12.18 -4.88
CA ARG A 87 -10.84 -12.40 -6.25
C ARG A 87 -11.86 -11.90 -7.26
N ALA A 88 -13.15 -12.17 -7.04
CA ALA A 88 -14.21 -11.67 -7.91
C ALA A 88 -14.24 -10.13 -7.93
N LEU A 89 -14.16 -9.49 -6.76
CA LEU A 89 -14.09 -8.03 -6.64
C LEU A 89 -12.81 -7.46 -7.27
N TYR A 90 -11.68 -8.17 -7.15
CA TYR A 90 -10.44 -7.75 -7.80
C TYR A 90 -10.58 -7.78 -9.32
N HIS A 91 -11.22 -8.79 -9.92
CA HIS A 91 -11.45 -8.83 -11.36
C HIS A 91 -12.27 -7.64 -11.86
N VAL A 92 -13.34 -7.28 -11.14
CA VAL A 92 -14.13 -6.08 -11.46
C VAL A 92 -13.27 -4.81 -11.35
N ALA A 93 -12.44 -4.70 -10.32
CA ALA A 93 -11.52 -3.58 -10.17
C ALA A 93 -10.49 -3.53 -11.30
N GLU A 94 -9.93 -4.69 -11.69
CA GLU A 94 -8.93 -4.81 -12.75
C GLU A 94 -9.49 -4.43 -14.12
N GLU A 95 -10.73 -4.81 -14.45
CA GLU A 95 -11.40 -4.38 -15.67
C GLU A 95 -11.49 -2.85 -15.78
N ARG A 96 -11.72 -2.18 -14.67
CA ARG A 96 -11.80 -0.71 -14.61
C ARG A 96 -10.43 -0.02 -14.58
N LEU A 97 -9.50 -0.55 -13.80
CA LEU A 97 -8.20 0.10 -13.53
C LEU A 97 -7.11 -0.33 -14.51
N GLY A 98 -7.33 -1.38 -15.29
CA GLY A 98 -6.32 -2.00 -16.14
C GLY A 98 -5.28 -2.82 -15.36
N GLN A 99 -4.31 -3.35 -16.06
CA GLN A 99 -3.20 -4.12 -15.48
C GLN A 99 -2.14 -3.20 -14.88
N PRO A 100 -1.41 -3.64 -13.84
CA PRO A 100 -0.26 -2.91 -13.34
C PRO A 100 0.83 -2.74 -14.42
N ASP A 101 1.57 -1.64 -14.38
CA ASP A 101 2.70 -1.45 -15.30
C ASP A 101 3.90 -2.28 -14.88
N ILE A 102 3.97 -3.51 -15.43
CA ILE A 102 5.04 -4.47 -15.13
C ILE A 102 6.42 -3.90 -15.44
N LYS A 103 6.57 -3.10 -16.50
CA LYS A 103 7.87 -2.51 -16.88
C LYS A 103 8.37 -1.52 -15.83
N VAL A 104 7.45 -0.75 -15.25
CA VAL A 104 7.78 0.18 -14.17
C VAL A 104 8.08 -0.57 -12.88
N ILE A 105 7.29 -1.59 -12.55
CA ILE A 105 7.53 -2.47 -11.39
C ILE A 105 8.93 -3.08 -11.46
N ASP A 106 9.32 -3.66 -12.59
CA ASP A 106 10.63 -4.26 -12.79
C ASP A 106 11.78 -3.25 -12.64
N LYS A 107 11.59 -2.03 -13.16
CA LYS A 107 12.60 -0.97 -13.01
C LYS A 107 12.79 -0.55 -11.56
N ILE A 108 11.71 -0.42 -10.82
CA ILE A 108 11.74 -0.01 -9.41
C ILE A 108 12.36 -1.11 -8.54
N GLU A 109 11.95 -2.36 -8.73
CA GLU A 109 12.53 -3.48 -8.01
C GLU A 109 14.04 -3.57 -8.24
N LYS A 110 14.48 -3.56 -9.51
CA LYS A 110 15.90 -3.57 -9.87
C LYS A 110 16.66 -2.40 -9.26
N PHE A 111 16.07 -1.21 -9.25
CA PHE A 111 16.67 -0.04 -8.65
C PHE A 111 16.87 -0.23 -7.13
N ILE A 112 15.84 -0.68 -6.42
CA ILE A 112 15.91 -0.90 -4.97
C ILE A 112 16.96 -1.96 -4.65
N LEU A 113 16.94 -3.11 -5.33
CA LEU A 113 17.89 -4.19 -5.09
C LEU A 113 19.34 -3.77 -5.35
N ALA A 114 19.57 -2.98 -6.40
CA ALA A 114 20.91 -2.51 -6.78
C ALA A 114 21.45 -1.39 -5.87
N ASN A 115 20.58 -0.61 -5.22
CA ASN A 115 21.00 0.61 -4.50
C ASN A 115 20.62 0.62 -3.02
N LYS A 116 20.06 -0.47 -2.49
CA LYS A 116 19.53 -0.52 -1.12
C LYS A 116 20.58 -0.11 -0.08
N GLU A 117 21.81 -0.61 -0.19
CA GLU A 117 22.88 -0.32 0.77
C GLU A 117 23.20 1.19 0.83
N ASP A 118 23.28 1.83 -0.32
CA ASP A 118 23.58 3.26 -0.41
C ASP A 118 22.39 4.10 0.07
N ILE A 119 21.18 3.67 -0.21
CA ILE A 119 19.96 4.31 0.31
C ILE A 119 19.95 4.25 1.84
N TRP A 120 20.24 3.07 2.43
CA TRP A 120 20.21 2.91 3.87
C TRP A 120 21.33 3.66 4.59
N LYS A 121 22.53 3.78 3.99
CA LYS A 121 23.64 4.59 4.52
C LYS A 121 23.30 6.07 4.64
N GLY A 122 22.49 6.59 3.72
CA GLY A 122 22.08 8.00 3.72
C GLY A 122 20.98 8.35 4.74
N ILE A 123 20.46 7.38 5.48
CA ILE A 123 19.32 7.57 6.37
C ILE A 123 19.69 7.27 7.81
N ASN A 124 19.33 8.18 8.73
CA ASN A 124 19.45 7.88 10.16
C ASN A 124 18.41 6.82 10.56
N LEU A 125 18.88 5.61 10.85
CA LEU A 125 18.05 4.44 11.16
C LEU A 125 17.75 4.30 12.66
N GLU A 126 17.10 5.29 13.28
CA GLU A 126 16.57 5.14 14.63
C GLU A 126 15.44 4.11 14.70
N LYS A 127 15.42 3.29 15.77
CA LYS A 127 14.65 2.04 15.83
C LYS A 127 13.12 2.17 15.72
N LYS A 128 12.51 3.30 16.01
CA LYS A 128 11.05 3.39 16.14
C LYS A 128 10.31 3.98 14.93
N ASN A 129 11.02 4.46 13.93
CA ASN A 129 10.42 5.16 12.80
C ASN A 129 10.37 4.31 11.53
N TYR A 130 9.64 4.79 10.54
CA TYR A 130 9.59 4.22 9.20
C TYR A 130 10.59 4.92 8.28
N VAL A 131 11.13 4.15 7.35
CA VAL A 131 11.67 4.66 6.10
C VAL A 131 10.60 4.47 5.04
N LYS A 132 10.33 5.52 4.27
CA LYS A 132 9.39 5.48 3.17
C LYS A 132 10.07 6.04 1.93
N LEU A 133 10.10 5.24 0.88
CA LEU A 133 10.57 5.63 -0.44
C LEU A 133 9.35 5.86 -1.31
N PHE A 134 9.34 6.96 -2.05
CA PHE A 134 8.32 7.29 -3.04
C PHE A 134 9.00 7.49 -4.39
N PHE A 135 8.49 6.81 -5.40
CA PHE A 135 8.91 6.98 -6.78
C PHE A 135 7.88 7.86 -7.50
N VAL A 136 8.36 8.87 -8.17
CA VAL A 136 7.52 9.87 -8.83
C VAL A 136 7.86 9.97 -10.31
N TYR A 137 6.89 10.28 -11.13
CA TYR A 137 7.11 10.69 -12.51
C TYR A 137 7.53 12.16 -12.54
N GLN A 138 8.08 12.61 -13.66
CA GLN A 138 8.39 14.03 -13.85
C GLN A 138 7.14 14.90 -13.81
N GLU A 139 6.01 14.35 -14.27
CA GLU A 139 4.70 14.99 -14.24
C GLU A 139 3.99 14.63 -12.92
N GLU A 140 3.72 15.64 -12.11
CA GLU A 140 3.08 15.47 -10.80
C GLU A 140 1.67 14.88 -10.92
N GLU A 141 0.86 15.37 -11.85
CA GLU A 141 -0.51 14.88 -12.06
C GLU A 141 -0.54 13.40 -12.44
N LYS A 142 0.36 12.97 -13.30
CA LYS A 142 0.52 11.55 -13.63
C LYS A 142 0.91 10.71 -12.41
N THR A 143 1.78 11.24 -11.56
CA THR A 143 2.14 10.59 -10.30
C THR A 143 0.91 10.40 -9.42
N LYS A 144 0.13 11.45 -9.18
CA LYS A 144 -1.08 11.41 -8.36
C LYS A 144 -2.12 10.42 -8.90
N GLU A 145 -2.33 10.44 -10.22
CA GLU A 145 -3.26 9.52 -10.88
C GLU A 145 -2.88 8.06 -10.67
N ILE A 146 -1.62 7.69 -10.92
CA ILE A 146 -1.17 6.31 -10.77
C ILE A 146 -1.21 5.88 -9.30
N TYR A 147 -0.82 6.74 -8.36
CA TYR A 147 -0.96 6.44 -6.93
C TYR A 147 -2.41 6.19 -6.54
N LYS A 148 -3.37 6.94 -7.10
CA LYS A 148 -4.80 6.73 -6.90
C LYS A 148 -5.25 5.38 -7.45
N ILE A 149 -4.93 5.07 -8.69
CA ILE A 149 -5.28 3.79 -9.34
C ILE A 149 -4.78 2.61 -8.52
N GLU A 150 -3.51 2.62 -8.14
CA GLU A 150 -2.90 1.53 -7.38
C GLU A 150 -3.40 1.45 -5.93
N SER A 151 -3.82 2.56 -5.33
CA SER A 151 -4.52 2.55 -4.03
C SER A 151 -5.88 1.84 -4.14
N GLU A 152 -6.67 2.17 -5.16
CA GLU A 152 -7.99 1.57 -5.38
C GLU A 152 -7.91 0.07 -5.67
N ARG A 153 -6.88 -0.37 -6.40
CA ARG A 153 -6.63 -1.77 -6.72
C ARG A 153 -6.65 -2.70 -5.50
N TYR A 154 -6.13 -2.24 -4.37
CA TYR A 154 -6.08 -3.01 -3.13
C TYR A 154 -7.16 -2.62 -2.13
N LEU A 155 -7.73 -1.43 -2.26
CA LEU A 155 -8.81 -0.94 -1.40
C LEU A 155 -10.11 -1.71 -1.66
N ILE A 156 -10.56 -1.76 -2.91
CA ILE A 156 -11.85 -2.31 -3.31
C ILE A 156 -12.03 -3.76 -2.83
N PRO A 157 -11.15 -4.72 -3.14
CA PRO A 157 -11.32 -6.10 -2.69
C PRO A 157 -11.30 -6.29 -1.17
N ASN A 158 -10.67 -5.35 -0.44
CA ASN A 158 -10.58 -5.44 1.02
C ASN A 158 -11.76 -4.79 1.74
N ILE A 159 -12.38 -3.76 1.18
CA ILE A 159 -13.54 -3.11 1.78
C ILE A 159 -14.77 -4.00 1.70
N TYR A 160 -15.03 -4.57 0.52
CA TYR A 160 -16.23 -5.37 0.29
C TYR A 160 -16.10 -6.82 0.71
N ASN A 161 -14.88 -7.30 0.85
CA ASN A 161 -14.62 -8.71 1.13
C ASN A 161 -15.09 -9.08 2.55
N ASN A 162 -15.99 -10.07 2.63
CA ASN A 162 -16.59 -10.59 3.86
C ASN A 162 -17.41 -9.58 4.67
N ASN A 163 -17.94 -8.56 4.05
CA ASN A 163 -18.78 -7.60 4.74
C ASN A 163 -20.26 -7.88 4.47
N ASN A 164 -20.90 -8.60 5.36
CA ASN A 164 -22.34 -8.88 5.30
C ASN A 164 -23.21 -7.66 5.63
N PHE A 165 -22.59 -6.53 5.94
CA PHE A 165 -23.26 -5.29 6.32
C PHE A 165 -23.31 -4.26 5.19
N ASN A 166 -22.80 -4.60 4.00
CA ASN A 166 -22.98 -3.73 2.84
C ASN A 166 -24.46 -3.62 2.49
N MET A 167 -24.90 -2.42 2.21
CA MET A 167 -26.28 -2.11 1.84
C MET A 167 -26.32 -1.58 0.42
N GLU A 168 -27.21 -2.13 -0.39
CA GLU A 168 -27.48 -1.64 -1.73
C GLU A 168 -28.58 -0.55 -1.69
N PHE A 169 -28.34 0.53 -2.41
CA PHE A 169 -29.27 1.63 -2.63
C PHE A 169 -29.38 1.90 -4.13
N GLU A 170 -30.43 2.61 -4.52
CA GLU A 170 -30.64 2.96 -5.93
C GLU A 170 -29.44 3.63 -6.61
N LYS A 171 -28.60 4.32 -5.86
CA LYS A 171 -27.43 5.07 -6.38
C LYS A 171 -26.08 4.38 -6.14
N GLY A 172 -26.07 3.16 -5.60
CA GLY A 172 -24.83 2.43 -5.34
C GLY A 172 -24.81 1.64 -4.05
N ILE A 173 -23.64 1.17 -3.69
CA ILE A 173 -23.40 0.35 -2.51
C ILE A 173 -22.79 1.20 -1.41
N VAL A 174 -23.37 1.16 -0.23
CA VAL A 174 -22.78 1.72 0.99
C VAL A 174 -22.14 0.61 1.79
N GLY A 175 -20.83 0.63 1.89
CA GLY A 175 -20.07 -0.30 2.69
C GLY A 175 -19.99 0.12 4.15
N LEU A 176 -20.31 -0.81 5.06
CA LEU A 176 -20.10 -0.60 6.47
C LEU A 176 -18.69 -1.04 6.90
N PRO A 177 -18.07 -0.37 7.88
CA PRO A 177 -16.77 -0.77 8.40
C PRO A 177 -16.77 -2.20 8.89
N ASN A 178 -15.74 -2.93 8.52
CA ASN A 178 -15.49 -4.30 8.94
C ASN A 178 -14.11 -4.44 9.60
N ASP A 179 -13.70 -5.65 9.90
CA ASP A 179 -12.40 -5.93 10.52
C ASP A 179 -11.22 -5.46 9.65
N ASN A 180 -11.39 -5.38 8.33
CA ASN A 180 -10.36 -4.91 7.40
C ASN A 180 -10.08 -3.41 7.55
N MET A 181 -11.06 -2.67 8.06
CA MET A 181 -10.94 -1.23 8.32
C MET A 181 -10.54 -0.92 9.77
N GLY A 182 -10.02 -1.89 10.51
CA GLY A 182 -9.69 -1.75 11.93
C GLY A 182 -10.90 -1.69 12.86
N MET A 183 -12.07 -2.07 12.36
CA MET A 183 -13.33 -2.11 13.10
C MET A 183 -13.66 -3.56 13.39
N ASN A 184 -13.29 -4.06 14.55
CA ASN A 184 -13.51 -5.46 14.91
C ASN A 184 -14.93 -5.68 15.45
N SER A 185 -15.76 -6.37 14.66
CA SER A 185 -17.12 -6.73 15.02
C SER A 185 -17.23 -7.64 16.25
N LYS A 186 -16.15 -8.34 16.60
CA LYS A 186 -16.08 -9.22 17.77
C LYS A 186 -15.81 -8.50 19.09
N LYS A 187 -15.54 -7.21 19.02
CA LYS A 187 -15.27 -6.38 20.21
C LYS A 187 -16.40 -5.40 20.45
N PRO A 188 -17.36 -5.72 21.36
CA PRO A 188 -18.55 -4.90 21.56
C PRO A 188 -18.29 -3.43 21.89
N TYR A 189 -17.16 -3.12 22.52
CA TYR A 189 -16.78 -1.75 22.84
C TYR A 189 -16.38 -0.92 21.60
N LEU A 190 -15.96 -1.57 20.52
CA LEU A 190 -15.69 -0.90 19.25
C LEU A 190 -16.94 -0.71 18.41
N GLU A 191 -17.97 -1.54 18.62
CA GLU A 191 -19.22 -1.47 17.87
C GLU A 191 -20.15 -0.39 18.38
N ASN A 192 -20.41 -0.30 19.70
CA ASN A 192 -21.54 0.46 20.19
C ASN A 192 -21.28 1.34 21.43
N LYS A 193 -20.22 1.11 22.19
CA LYS A 193 -20.02 1.88 23.44
C LYS A 193 -19.23 3.16 23.24
N THR A 194 -18.35 3.19 22.27
CA THR A 194 -17.56 4.37 21.91
C THR A 194 -18.01 4.99 20.58
N ARG A 195 -18.73 4.23 19.75
CA ARG A 195 -19.31 4.70 18.50
C ARG A 195 -20.76 4.23 18.42
N LYS A 196 -21.68 5.11 18.64
CA LYS A 196 -23.13 4.83 18.62
C LYS A 196 -23.64 4.43 17.24
N VAL A 197 -22.91 4.73 16.17
CA VAL A 197 -23.29 4.45 14.79
C VAL A 197 -22.06 4.01 14.02
N LYS A 198 -22.16 2.90 13.28
CA LYS A 198 -21.16 2.52 12.28
C LYS A 198 -21.19 3.58 11.17
N VAL A 199 -20.04 4.13 10.84
CA VAL A 199 -19.95 5.12 9.78
C VAL A 199 -19.95 4.40 8.43
N PRO A 200 -20.96 4.61 7.58
CA PRO A 200 -20.99 4.02 6.25
C PRO A 200 -19.93 4.69 5.35
N TYR A 201 -19.29 3.91 4.48
CA TYR A 201 -18.49 4.44 3.40
C TYR A 201 -19.32 4.44 2.12
N LEU A 202 -19.43 5.60 1.52
CA LEU A 202 -19.96 5.71 0.17
C LEU A 202 -18.85 5.25 -0.78
N LEU A 203 -19.19 4.32 -1.62
CA LEU A 203 -18.24 3.65 -2.51
C LEU A 203 -18.56 3.95 -3.96
#